data_16db0bf33f67c28193448ad24a16588e
#
_entry.id   16db0bf33f67c28193448ad24a16588e
#
_cell.length_a   1.000
_cell.length_b   1.000
_cell.length_c   1.000
_cell.angle_alpha   90.00
_cell.angle_beta   90.00
_cell.angle_gamma   90.00
#
_symmetry.space_group_name_H-M   'P 1'
#
loop_
_entity.id
_entity.type
_entity.pdbx_description
1 polymer ?
#
loop_
_entity_poly.entity_id
_entity_poly.type
_entity_poly.pdbx_seq_one_letter_code
_entity_poly.pdbx_strand_id
1 'polypeptide(L)' 'MSEQDKDEIIRAQNELIGVLFEIIKRLQANNTLDEEYFRIVSGEKEREVDKKRLEQILATRQENSNVVSKLLEKLQT' A
#
# COMPACT_ATOMS: atom_id res chain seq x y z
N MET A 1 -29.29 -21.14 -9.78
CA MET A 1 -28.17 -20.38 -10.37
C MET A 1 -27.56 -21.16 -11.53
N SER A 2 -27.33 -20.52 -12.66
CA SER A 2 -26.69 -21.18 -13.79
C SER A 2 -25.18 -21.30 -13.55
N GLU A 3 -24.50 -22.17 -14.33
CA GLU A 3 -23.06 -22.28 -14.31
C GLU A 3 -22.37 -20.95 -14.62
N GLN A 4 -22.94 -20.20 -15.55
CA GLN A 4 -22.42 -18.90 -15.95
C GLN A 4 -22.49 -17.88 -14.80
N ASP A 5 -23.56 -17.89 -14.01
CA ASP A 5 -23.71 -17.01 -12.85
C ASP A 5 -22.69 -17.34 -11.76
N LYS A 6 -22.44 -18.64 -11.54
CA LYS A 6 -21.40 -19.06 -10.60
C LYS A 6 -20.01 -18.62 -11.01
N ASP A 7 -19.71 -18.73 -12.33
CA ASP A 7 -18.42 -18.32 -12.87
C ASP A 7 -18.22 -16.82 -12.72
N GLU A 8 -19.25 -16.02 -12.92
CA GLU A 8 -19.20 -14.58 -12.73
C GLU A 8 -18.94 -14.20 -11.27
N ILE A 9 -19.58 -14.90 -10.33
CA ILE A 9 -19.37 -14.68 -8.89
C ILE A 9 -17.96 -15.02 -8.49
N ILE A 10 -17.44 -16.16 -8.96
CA ILE A 10 -16.07 -16.59 -8.68
C ILE A 10 -15.07 -15.57 -9.20
N ARG A 11 -15.29 -15.08 -10.43
CA ARG A 11 -14.42 -14.07 -11.03
C ARG A 11 -14.43 -12.77 -10.24
N ALA A 12 -15.61 -12.32 -9.83
CA ALA A 12 -15.76 -11.11 -9.03
C ALA A 12 -15.06 -11.26 -7.68
N GLN A 13 -15.18 -12.44 -7.03
CA GLN A 13 -14.51 -12.72 -5.77
C GLN A 13 -12.99 -12.73 -5.94
N ASN A 14 -12.49 -13.29 -7.03
CA ASN A 14 -11.05 -13.32 -7.30
C ASN A 14 -10.49 -11.92 -7.54
N GLU A 15 -11.24 -11.07 -8.23
CA GLU A 15 -10.84 -9.67 -8.41
C GLU A 15 -10.79 -8.93 -7.08
N LEU A 16 -11.79 -9.13 -6.23
CA LEU A 16 -11.85 -8.55 -4.89
C LEU A 16 -10.63 -8.97 -4.05
N ILE A 17 -10.32 -10.27 -4.06
CA ILE A 17 -9.17 -10.80 -3.34
C ILE A 17 -7.88 -10.16 -3.85
N GLY A 18 -7.73 -10.03 -5.16
CA GLY A 18 -6.57 -9.38 -5.77
C GLY A 18 -6.40 -7.94 -5.32
N VAL A 19 -7.49 -7.18 -5.28
CA VAL A 19 -7.48 -5.78 -4.81
C VAL A 19 -7.07 -5.73 -3.33
N LEU A 20 -7.63 -6.59 -2.50
CA LEU A 20 -7.30 -6.65 -1.07
C LEU A 20 -5.83 -6.99 -0.84
N PHE A 21 -5.27 -7.93 -1.60
CA PHE A 21 -3.85 -8.26 -1.51
C PHE A 21 -2.97 -7.08 -1.88
N GLU A 22 -3.33 -6.32 -2.91
CA GLU A 22 -2.56 -5.14 -3.30
C GLU A 22 -2.60 -4.06 -2.22
N ILE A 23 -3.75 -3.86 -1.58
CA ILE A 23 -3.89 -2.93 -0.45
C ILE A 23 -2.97 -3.35 0.70
N ILE A 24 -3.02 -4.62 1.08
CA ILE A 24 -2.19 -5.16 2.17
C ILE A 24 -0.71 -4.97 1.86
N LYS A 25 -0.30 -5.27 0.64
CA LYS A 25 1.09 -5.13 0.20
C LYS A 25 1.58 -3.68 0.33
N ARG A 26 0.74 -2.72 -0.07
CA ARG A 26 1.08 -1.29 0.04
C ARG A 26 1.16 -0.83 1.49
N LEU A 27 0.25 -1.32 2.34
CA LEU A 27 0.26 -0.98 3.77
C LEU A 27 1.48 -1.59 4.47
N GLN A 28 1.86 -2.82 4.13
CA GLN A 28 3.08 -3.45 4.66
C GLN A 28 4.33 -2.69 4.23
N ALA A 29 4.36 -2.23 2.97
CA ALA A 29 5.47 -1.41 2.48
C ALA A 29 5.58 -0.12 3.29
N ASN A 30 4.46 0.53 3.61
CA ASN A 30 4.46 1.74 4.44
C ASN A 30 4.95 1.45 5.86
N ASN A 31 4.58 0.31 6.44
CA ASN A 31 5.08 -0.08 7.77
C ASN A 31 6.59 -0.21 7.78
N THR A 32 7.16 -0.84 6.75
CA THR A 32 8.61 -0.99 6.62
C THR A 32 9.30 0.38 6.48
N LEU A 33 8.70 1.26 5.70
CA LEU A 33 9.21 2.63 5.54
C LEU A 33 9.14 3.41 6.84
N ASP A 34 8.07 3.24 7.63
CA ASP A 34 7.93 3.89 8.93
C ASP A 34 9.01 3.43 9.91
N GLU A 35 9.34 2.13 9.92
CA GLU A 35 10.41 1.61 10.75
C GLU A 35 11.75 2.22 10.38
N GLU A 36 12.02 2.35 9.09
CA GLU A 36 13.25 2.98 8.61
C GLU A 36 13.28 4.46 9.00
N TYR A 37 12.16 5.17 8.83
CA TYR A 37 12.02 6.57 9.20
C TYR A 37 12.36 6.78 10.67
N PHE A 38 11.75 5.99 11.56
CA PHE A 38 12.00 6.06 12.99
C PHE A 38 13.46 5.80 13.34
N ARG A 39 14.07 4.83 12.67
CA ARG A 39 15.47 4.50 12.90
C ARG A 39 16.38 5.67 12.55
N ILE A 40 16.09 6.36 11.44
CA ILE A 40 16.89 7.51 10.99
C ILE A 40 16.72 8.69 11.95
N VAL A 41 15.47 9.04 12.31
CA VAL A 41 15.22 10.22 13.16
C VAL A 41 15.64 9.99 14.61
N SER A 42 15.76 8.73 15.04
CA SER A 42 16.27 8.38 16.38
C SER A 42 17.77 8.42 16.46
N GLY A 43 18.49 8.58 15.35
CA GLY A 43 19.93 8.69 15.31
C GLY A 43 20.39 10.03 15.89
N GLU A 44 21.60 10.03 16.48
CA GLU A 44 22.17 11.21 17.14
C GLU A 44 22.58 12.31 16.18
N LYS A 45 22.88 11.95 14.93
CA LYS A 45 23.32 12.92 13.91
C LYS A 45 22.58 12.69 12.61
N GLU A 46 21.92 13.74 12.15
CA GLU A 46 21.26 13.73 10.86
C GLU A 46 22.26 14.15 9.77
N ARG A 47 22.47 13.28 8.80
CA ARG A 47 23.35 13.53 7.67
C ARG A 47 22.53 13.97 6.47
N GLU A 48 23.18 14.58 5.48
CA GLU A 48 22.53 15.01 4.25
C GLU A 48 21.90 13.84 3.50
N VAL A 49 22.56 12.69 3.49
CA VAL A 49 22.05 11.45 2.92
C VAL A 49 20.75 11.01 3.61
N ASP A 50 20.70 11.16 4.94
CA ASP A 50 19.54 10.80 5.74
C ASP A 50 18.34 11.71 5.43
N LYS A 51 18.58 13.01 5.23
CA LYS A 51 17.52 13.96 4.84
C LYS A 51 16.90 13.59 3.51
N LYS A 52 17.73 13.25 2.52
CA LYS A 52 17.25 12.80 1.21
C LYS A 52 16.44 11.51 1.32
N ARG A 53 16.91 10.57 2.15
CA ARG A 53 16.21 9.32 2.35
C ARG A 53 14.85 9.54 3.03
N LEU A 54 14.79 10.43 4.03
CA LEU A 54 13.53 10.77 4.69
C LEU A 54 12.52 11.36 3.69
N GLU A 55 12.98 12.23 2.80
CA GLU A 55 12.11 12.79 1.76
C GLU A 55 11.58 11.70 0.82
N GLN A 56 12.45 10.76 0.43
CA GLN A 56 12.04 9.62 -0.40
C GLN A 56 11.02 8.74 0.29
N ILE A 57 11.21 8.48 1.57
CA ILE A 57 10.28 7.69 2.38
C ILE A 57 8.90 8.34 2.40
N LEU A 58 8.85 9.64 2.70
CA LEU A 58 7.58 10.37 2.75
C LEU A 58 6.88 10.38 1.38
N ALA A 59 7.63 10.55 0.30
CA ALA A 59 7.08 10.54 -1.06
C ALA A 59 6.51 9.16 -1.40
N THR A 60 7.24 8.09 -1.09
CA THR A 60 6.79 6.72 -1.37
C THR A 60 5.58 6.35 -0.53
N ARG A 61 5.56 6.75 0.75
CA ARG A 61 4.40 6.53 1.62
C ARG A 61 3.16 7.21 1.05
N GLN A 62 3.31 8.44 0.56
CA GLN A 62 2.19 9.18 -0.03
C GLN A 62 1.69 8.47 -1.30
N GLU A 63 2.59 8.01 -2.14
CA GLU A 63 2.22 7.24 -3.33
C GLU A 63 1.46 5.98 -2.97
N ASN A 64 1.94 5.22 -1.99
CA ASN A 64 1.26 4.01 -1.52
C ASN A 64 -0.13 4.33 -0.98
N SER A 65 -0.26 5.42 -0.21
CA SER A 65 -1.55 5.85 0.32
C SER A 65 -2.53 6.25 -0.79
N ASN A 66 -2.03 6.91 -1.82
CA ASN A 66 -2.86 7.28 -2.97
C ASN A 66 -3.37 6.04 -3.72
N VAL A 67 -2.51 5.04 -3.90
CA VAL A 67 -2.89 3.77 -4.52
C VAL A 67 -3.95 3.05 -3.68
N VAL A 68 -3.73 2.98 -2.37
CA VAL A 68 -4.71 2.35 -1.45
C VAL A 68 -6.06 3.06 -1.54
N SER A 69 -6.08 4.39 -1.55
CA SER A 69 -7.32 5.17 -1.66
C SER A 69 -8.07 4.85 -2.95
N LYS A 70 -7.37 4.76 -4.07
CA LYS A 70 -7.98 4.43 -5.36
C LYS A 70 -8.53 3.01 -5.37
N LEU A 71 -7.81 2.07 -4.76
CA LEU A 71 -8.27 0.68 -4.67
C LEU A 71 -9.50 0.56 -3.78
N LEU A 72 -9.54 1.31 -2.67
CA LEU A 72 -10.71 1.33 -1.79
C LEU A 72 -11.93 1.91 -2.50
N GLU A 73 -11.75 2.94 -3.33
CA GLU A 73 -12.83 3.49 -4.14
C GLU A 73 -13.44 2.42 -5.05
N LYS A 74 -12.61 1.57 -5.65
CA LYS A 74 -13.09 0.46 -6.49
C LYS A 74 -13.95 -0.51 -5.71
N LEU A 75 -13.64 -0.73 -4.43
CA LEU A 75 -14.41 -1.65 -3.59
C LEU A 75 -15.78 -1.09 -3.20
N GLN A 76 -15.94 0.22 -3.26
CA GLN A 76 -17.18 0.90 -2.86
C GLN A 76 -18.19 1.04 -3.99
N THR A 77 -17.80 0.74 -5.22
CA THR A 77 -18.69 0.79 -6.40
C THR A 77 -19.26 -0.59 -6.81
#